data_90ccb75d55d6d772145e6a042f02ed2a
#
_entry.id   90ccb75d55d6d772145e6a042f02ed2a
#
_cell.length_a   1.000
_cell.length_b   1.000
_cell.length_c   1.000
_cell.angle_alpha   90.00
_cell.angle_beta   90.00
_cell.angle_gamma   90.00
#
_symmetry.space_group_name_H-M   'P 1'
#
loop_
_entity.id
_entity.type
_entity.pdbx_description
1 polymer ?
#
loop_
_entity_poly.entity_id
_entity_poly.type
_entity_poly.pdbx_seq_one_letter_code
_entity_poly.pdbx_strand_id
1 'polypeptide(L)'
;MTTKTHSGSGLLSGKIAVIHGGGGAIGGAAALAFAEEGARVFLAGRTRARLDEVAERVRAVGGEVEVDVVDALEPKAVEAHAERVVVRAGRIDVVLNALGLAHVQGKSFAEQTLDEFATPVIGYTRAHFIIAKAASRFMIRQGGGVILALSTPGSVLPGPGFMGYGVACAALEAMTRHLAGELGAHGVRAVCLRADAIPEALARSHSRAVFAEVAARHGLTPEAMLAAHAERNTLLRRLPTLQQVAQAAAFFASERACASTGVIVNLTCGSQVD
;
A
#
# COMPACT_ATOMS: atom_id res chain seq x y z
N MET A 1 16.97 -5.77 -32.56
CA MET A 1 16.34 -6.09 -31.26
C MET A 1 17.45 -6.25 -30.23
N THR A 2 17.77 -5.21 -29.51
CA THR A 2 18.82 -5.21 -28.46
C THR A 2 18.16 -5.61 -27.14
N THR A 3 18.40 -6.83 -26.71
CA THR A 3 18.10 -7.28 -25.35
C THR A 3 18.88 -6.43 -24.35
N LYS A 4 18.20 -5.51 -23.66
CA LYS A 4 18.75 -4.85 -22.48
C LYS A 4 18.92 -5.92 -21.38
N THR A 5 20.11 -6.45 -21.24
CA THR A 5 20.54 -7.14 -20.03
C THR A 5 20.56 -6.12 -18.90
N HIS A 6 19.60 -6.20 -18.00
CA HIS A 6 19.61 -5.43 -16.76
C HIS A 6 20.67 -6.02 -15.82
N SER A 7 21.90 -5.55 -16.01
CA SER A 7 22.97 -5.84 -15.04
C SER A 7 22.83 -4.89 -13.85
N GLY A 8 22.42 -5.42 -12.69
CA GLY A 8 22.77 -4.98 -11.33
C GLY A 8 22.59 -3.52 -10.87
N SER A 9 21.76 -2.68 -11.51
CA SER A 9 21.67 -1.25 -11.17
C SER A 9 20.29 -0.77 -10.64
N GLY A 10 19.31 -1.65 -10.49
CA GLY A 10 17.97 -1.28 -9.99
C GLY A 10 18.01 -0.95 -8.49
N LEU A 11 17.09 -0.08 -8.05
CA LEU A 11 16.98 0.39 -6.65
C LEU A 11 16.78 -0.76 -5.65
N LEU A 12 16.21 -1.88 -6.09
CA LEU A 12 15.86 -3.04 -5.28
C LEU A 12 16.55 -4.32 -5.76
N SER A 13 17.68 -4.19 -6.46
CA SER A 13 18.45 -5.33 -6.97
C SER A 13 18.79 -6.31 -5.85
N GLY A 14 18.38 -7.59 -6.02
CA GLY A 14 18.59 -8.66 -5.04
C GLY A 14 17.76 -8.57 -3.76
N LYS A 15 16.83 -7.63 -3.65
CA LYS A 15 15.90 -7.51 -2.52
C LYS A 15 14.71 -8.45 -2.68
N ILE A 16 14.22 -8.95 -1.55
CA ILE A 16 13.02 -9.80 -1.45
C ILE A 16 11.87 -8.93 -0.94
N ALA A 17 10.86 -8.76 -1.78
CA ALA A 17 9.71 -7.91 -1.48
C ALA A 17 8.42 -8.73 -1.34
N VAL A 18 7.73 -8.59 -0.22
CA VAL A 18 6.43 -9.20 0.05
C VAL A 18 5.34 -8.13 -0.05
N ILE A 19 4.32 -8.37 -0.86
CA ILE A 19 3.22 -7.42 -1.07
C ILE A 19 1.90 -8.08 -0.69
N HIS A 20 1.35 -7.68 0.45
CA HIS A 20 0.00 -8.02 0.87
C HIS A 20 -1.01 -7.10 0.18
N GLY A 21 -2.07 -7.67 -0.40
CA GLY A 21 -2.97 -6.96 -1.30
C GLY A 21 -2.41 -6.87 -2.73
N GLY A 22 -1.48 -7.78 -3.10
CA GLY A 22 -0.75 -7.79 -4.36
C GLY A 22 -1.62 -7.88 -5.63
N GLY A 23 -2.85 -8.42 -5.54
CA GLY A 23 -3.81 -8.44 -6.64
C GLY A 23 -4.64 -7.15 -6.81
N GLY A 24 -4.44 -6.15 -5.92
CA GLY A 24 -5.11 -4.85 -5.98
C GLY A 24 -4.42 -3.87 -6.94
N ALA A 25 -5.03 -2.69 -7.15
CA ALA A 25 -4.49 -1.68 -8.06
C ALA A 25 -3.10 -1.19 -7.64
N ILE A 26 -2.96 -0.69 -6.40
CA ILE A 26 -1.68 -0.17 -5.89
C ILE A 26 -0.68 -1.31 -5.66
N GLY A 27 -1.12 -2.43 -5.06
CA GLY A 27 -0.25 -3.58 -4.83
C GLY A 27 0.31 -4.18 -6.12
N GLY A 28 -0.51 -4.27 -7.17
CA GLY A 28 -0.08 -4.72 -8.48
C GLY A 28 0.86 -3.75 -9.20
N ALA A 29 0.63 -2.45 -9.07
CA ALA A 29 1.55 -1.44 -9.60
C ALA A 29 2.91 -1.45 -8.86
N ALA A 30 2.88 -1.58 -7.53
CA ALA A 30 4.09 -1.71 -6.72
C ALA A 30 4.87 -2.98 -7.06
N ALA A 31 4.18 -4.10 -7.31
CA ALA A 31 4.82 -5.35 -7.71
C ALA A 31 5.60 -5.18 -9.02
N LEU A 32 5.00 -4.51 -9.99
CA LEU A 32 5.66 -4.23 -11.28
C LEU A 32 6.87 -3.32 -11.08
N ALA A 33 6.71 -2.20 -10.38
CA ALA A 33 7.81 -1.26 -10.13
C ALA A 33 8.95 -1.90 -9.32
N PHE A 34 8.64 -2.73 -8.33
CA PHE A 34 9.67 -3.43 -7.55
C PHE A 34 10.46 -4.43 -8.40
N ALA A 35 9.76 -5.15 -9.28
CA ALA A 35 10.39 -6.09 -10.19
C ALA A 35 11.26 -5.40 -11.26
N GLU A 36 10.78 -4.29 -11.83
CA GLU A 36 11.56 -3.44 -12.75
C GLU A 36 12.84 -2.90 -12.09
N GLU A 37 12.81 -2.67 -10.77
CA GLU A 37 13.95 -2.27 -9.95
C GLU A 37 14.78 -3.45 -9.42
N GLY A 38 14.52 -4.67 -9.89
CA GLY A 38 15.33 -5.86 -9.62
C GLY A 38 14.99 -6.63 -8.36
N ALA A 39 13.83 -6.40 -7.73
CA ALA A 39 13.38 -7.21 -6.62
C ALA A 39 12.74 -8.53 -7.09
N ARG A 40 12.94 -9.60 -6.31
CA ARG A 40 12.08 -10.79 -6.36
C ARG A 40 10.83 -10.54 -5.52
N VAL A 41 9.65 -10.68 -6.13
CA VAL A 41 8.38 -10.28 -5.56
C VAL A 41 7.56 -11.49 -5.10
N PHE A 42 7.01 -11.42 -3.89
CA PHE A 42 6.05 -12.37 -3.34
C PHE A 42 4.70 -11.69 -3.18
N LEU A 43 3.72 -12.10 -3.97
CA LEU A 43 2.37 -11.55 -3.94
C LEU A 43 1.47 -12.35 -3.02
N ALA A 44 0.85 -11.68 -2.06
CA ALA A 44 -0.13 -12.25 -1.15
C ALA A 44 -1.49 -11.55 -1.26
N GLY A 45 -2.56 -12.33 -1.22
CA GLY A 45 -3.93 -11.83 -1.27
C GLY A 45 -4.95 -12.96 -1.33
N ARG A 46 -6.25 -12.65 -1.25
CA ARG A 46 -7.31 -13.65 -1.15
C ARG A 46 -7.75 -14.26 -2.49
N THR A 47 -7.55 -13.55 -3.59
CA THR A 47 -8.10 -13.93 -4.89
C THR A 47 -7.00 -14.38 -5.83
N ARG A 48 -6.84 -15.69 -6.00
CA ARG A 48 -5.79 -16.30 -6.82
C ARG A 48 -5.72 -15.71 -8.24
N ALA A 49 -6.83 -15.61 -8.92
CA ALA A 49 -6.87 -15.11 -10.30
C ALA A 49 -6.30 -13.69 -10.44
N ARG A 50 -6.63 -12.78 -9.50
CA ARG A 50 -6.08 -11.42 -9.51
C ARG A 50 -4.58 -11.37 -9.24
N LEU A 51 -4.08 -12.26 -8.40
CA LEU A 51 -2.64 -12.37 -8.13
C LEU A 51 -1.92 -12.91 -9.38
N ASP A 52 -2.49 -13.91 -10.04
CA ASP A 52 -1.92 -14.49 -11.27
C ASP A 52 -1.86 -13.46 -12.41
N GLU A 53 -2.90 -12.63 -12.61
CA GLU A 53 -2.87 -11.51 -13.58
C GLU A 53 -1.68 -10.54 -13.31
N VAL A 54 -1.44 -10.22 -12.06
CA VAL A 54 -0.30 -9.35 -11.69
C VAL A 54 1.02 -10.08 -11.91
N ALA A 55 1.09 -11.35 -11.55
CA ALA A 55 2.29 -12.16 -11.73
C ALA A 55 2.66 -12.31 -13.22
N GLU A 56 1.69 -12.48 -14.11
CA GLU A 56 1.92 -12.50 -15.57
C GLU A 56 2.54 -11.18 -16.06
N ARG A 57 2.03 -10.04 -15.58
CA ARG A 57 2.58 -8.73 -15.93
C ARG A 57 4.01 -8.54 -15.41
N VAL A 58 4.32 -9.01 -14.19
CA VAL A 58 5.67 -8.97 -13.63
C VAL A 58 6.62 -9.85 -14.47
N ARG A 59 6.19 -11.05 -14.83
CA ARG A 59 7.00 -11.95 -15.71
C ARG A 59 7.22 -11.36 -17.10
N ALA A 60 6.22 -10.66 -17.66
CA ALA A 60 6.33 -10.02 -18.97
C ALA A 60 7.42 -8.94 -19.05
N VAL A 61 7.77 -8.32 -17.91
CA VAL A 61 8.90 -7.37 -17.82
C VAL A 61 10.20 -8.04 -17.35
N GLY A 62 10.24 -9.38 -17.28
CA GLY A 62 11.41 -10.14 -16.88
C GLY A 62 11.62 -10.25 -15.37
N GLY A 63 10.63 -9.89 -14.57
CA GLY A 63 10.71 -9.94 -13.11
C GLY A 63 10.45 -11.35 -12.54
N GLU A 64 11.04 -11.61 -11.38
CA GLU A 64 10.78 -12.82 -10.60
C GLU A 64 9.60 -12.61 -9.65
N VAL A 65 8.59 -13.50 -9.72
CA VAL A 65 7.39 -13.38 -8.89
C VAL A 65 6.82 -14.73 -8.47
N GLU A 66 6.42 -14.81 -7.22
CA GLU A 66 5.65 -15.91 -6.66
C GLU A 66 4.31 -15.43 -6.09
N VAL A 67 3.34 -16.35 -6.01
CA VAL A 67 1.97 -16.05 -5.60
C VAL A 67 1.53 -17.01 -4.50
N ASP A 68 1.06 -16.46 -3.40
CA ASP A 68 0.44 -17.20 -2.30
C ASP A 68 -0.96 -16.64 -1.97
N VAL A 69 -1.94 -17.55 -1.80
CA VAL A 69 -3.27 -17.16 -1.31
C VAL A 69 -3.20 -17.01 0.20
N VAL A 70 -3.35 -15.77 0.69
CA VAL A 70 -3.23 -15.42 2.11
C VAL A 70 -4.30 -14.40 2.48
N ASP A 71 -5.06 -14.65 3.53
CA ASP A 71 -5.87 -13.62 4.17
C ASP A 71 -5.01 -12.87 5.20
N ALA A 72 -4.82 -11.59 4.97
CA ALA A 72 -4.00 -10.74 5.84
C ALA A 72 -4.64 -10.43 7.21
N LEU A 73 -5.91 -10.79 7.40
CA LEU A 73 -6.59 -10.70 8.70
C LEU A 73 -6.41 -11.96 9.55
N GLU A 74 -5.81 -13.03 9.00
CA GLU A 74 -5.54 -14.28 9.68
C GLU A 74 -4.08 -14.38 10.11
N PRO A 75 -3.76 -14.19 11.41
CA PRO A 75 -2.37 -14.12 11.90
C PRO A 75 -1.54 -15.35 11.52
N LYS A 76 -2.08 -16.56 11.72
CA LYS A 76 -1.37 -17.80 11.40
C LYS A 76 -1.07 -17.95 9.90
N ALA A 77 -1.97 -17.48 9.03
CA ALA A 77 -1.76 -17.52 7.58
C ALA A 77 -0.62 -16.59 7.15
N VAL A 78 -0.57 -15.38 7.72
CA VAL A 78 0.48 -14.39 7.44
C VAL A 78 1.83 -14.83 8.00
N GLU A 79 1.87 -15.38 9.22
CA GLU A 79 3.09 -15.94 9.82
C GLU A 79 3.65 -17.08 8.98
N ALA A 80 2.82 -18.06 8.62
CA ALA A 80 3.22 -19.18 7.77
C ALA A 80 3.67 -18.73 6.38
N HIS A 81 3.05 -17.67 5.82
CA HIS A 81 3.49 -17.09 4.56
C HIS A 81 4.89 -16.48 4.69
N ALA A 82 5.15 -15.66 5.71
CA ALA A 82 6.46 -15.07 5.95
C ALA A 82 7.56 -16.15 6.12
N GLU A 83 7.23 -17.24 6.84
CA GLU A 83 8.14 -18.40 6.95
C GLU A 83 8.44 -19.04 5.60
N ARG A 84 7.42 -19.28 4.77
CA ARG A 84 7.62 -19.83 3.42
C ARG A 84 8.49 -18.94 2.55
N VAL A 85 8.28 -17.60 2.61
CA VAL A 85 9.12 -16.64 1.88
C VAL A 85 10.58 -16.79 2.31
N VAL A 86 10.85 -16.84 3.61
CA VAL A 86 12.22 -16.98 4.13
C VAL A 86 12.83 -18.34 3.75
N VAL A 87 12.06 -19.43 3.77
CA VAL A 87 12.54 -20.75 3.30
C VAL A 87 12.93 -20.72 1.81
N ARG A 88 12.16 -20.00 0.97
CA ARG A 88 12.39 -19.93 -0.48
C ARG A 88 13.43 -18.90 -0.92
N ALA A 89 13.54 -17.80 -0.18
CA ALA A 89 14.37 -16.66 -0.58
C ALA A 89 15.42 -16.24 0.46
N GLY A 90 15.46 -16.87 1.62
CA GLY A 90 16.44 -16.64 2.68
C GLY A 90 16.17 -15.41 3.56
N ARG A 91 15.36 -14.46 3.11
CA ARG A 91 15.15 -13.17 3.79
C ARG A 91 13.84 -12.49 3.39
N ILE A 92 13.49 -11.40 4.09
CA ILE A 92 12.46 -10.43 3.69
C ILE A 92 13.07 -9.05 3.85
N ASP A 93 13.27 -8.33 2.74
CA ASP A 93 13.83 -6.97 2.76
C ASP A 93 12.74 -5.89 2.83
N VAL A 94 11.65 -6.11 2.13
CA VAL A 94 10.54 -5.17 2.02
C VAL A 94 9.22 -5.89 2.28
N VAL A 95 8.37 -5.30 3.10
CA VAL A 95 6.97 -5.68 3.17
C VAL A 95 6.08 -4.47 2.90
N LEU A 96 5.15 -4.60 1.95
CA LEU A 96 4.15 -3.59 1.64
C LEU A 96 2.76 -4.09 2.05
N ASN A 97 2.08 -3.32 2.88
CA ASN A 97 0.65 -3.49 3.13
C ASN A 97 -0.15 -2.59 2.15
N ALA A 98 -0.65 -3.19 1.08
CA ALA A 98 -1.51 -2.55 0.07
C ALA A 98 -2.95 -3.07 0.12
N LEU A 99 -3.42 -3.49 1.29
CA LEU A 99 -4.79 -3.97 1.45
C LEU A 99 -5.80 -2.85 1.21
N GLY A 100 -6.85 -3.21 0.47
CA GLY A 100 -8.07 -2.44 0.39
C GLY A 100 -9.20 -3.20 1.05
N LEU A 101 -9.89 -2.57 2.00
CA LEU A 101 -11.06 -3.11 2.67
C LEU A 101 -12.28 -2.29 2.31
N ALA A 102 -13.41 -2.97 2.08
CA ALA A 102 -14.68 -2.29 1.86
C ALA A 102 -15.03 -1.46 3.11
N HIS A 103 -15.42 -0.22 2.91
CA HIS A 103 -15.83 0.69 3.96
C HIS A 103 -16.80 1.72 3.41
N VAL A 104 -17.49 2.42 4.29
CA VAL A 104 -18.48 3.44 3.92
C VAL A 104 -17.82 4.83 3.96
N GLN A 105 -18.11 5.64 2.95
CA GLN A 105 -17.80 7.07 2.90
C GLN A 105 -19.05 7.86 2.49
N GLY A 106 -19.04 9.16 2.77
CA GLY A 106 -20.09 10.08 2.33
C GLY A 106 -21.31 10.15 3.24
N LYS A 107 -21.48 9.29 4.24
CA LYS A 107 -22.53 9.43 5.26
C LYS A 107 -22.16 10.50 6.27
N SER A 108 -23.14 11.30 6.70
CA SER A 108 -22.95 12.20 7.85
C SER A 108 -22.68 11.42 9.13
N PHE A 109 -22.10 12.07 10.13
CA PHE A 109 -21.81 11.41 11.41
C PHE A 109 -23.09 10.85 12.07
N ALA A 110 -24.22 11.55 11.95
CA ALA A 110 -25.49 11.11 12.49
C ALA A 110 -26.08 9.87 11.79
N GLU A 111 -25.72 9.63 10.52
CA GLU A 111 -26.22 8.49 9.73
C GLU A 111 -25.30 7.27 9.85
N GLN A 112 -24.06 7.45 10.32
CA GLN A 112 -23.08 6.40 10.37
C GLN A 112 -23.33 5.47 11.57
N THR A 113 -23.37 4.17 11.33
CA THR A 113 -23.47 3.17 12.40
C THR A 113 -22.12 2.91 13.06
N LEU A 114 -22.13 2.36 14.27
CA LEU A 114 -20.90 1.96 14.96
C LEU A 114 -20.10 0.93 14.16
N ASP A 115 -20.74 -0.01 13.48
CA ASP A 115 -20.06 -1.01 12.66
C ASP A 115 -19.41 -0.42 11.43
N GLU A 116 -20.05 0.54 10.76
CA GLU A 116 -19.47 1.28 9.63
C GLU A 116 -18.26 2.10 10.04
N PHE A 117 -18.26 2.64 11.26
CA PHE A 117 -17.08 3.29 11.84
C PHE A 117 -15.99 2.27 12.21
N ALA A 118 -16.33 1.22 12.95
CA ALA A 118 -15.37 0.27 13.53
C ALA A 118 -14.70 -0.62 12.47
N THR A 119 -15.43 -1.01 11.42
CA THR A 119 -14.96 -1.93 10.38
C THR A 119 -13.63 -1.48 9.75
N PRO A 120 -13.48 -0.28 9.19
CA PRO A 120 -12.20 0.15 8.63
C PRO A 120 -11.14 0.34 9.72
N VAL A 121 -11.48 0.89 10.89
CA VAL A 121 -10.52 1.13 11.97
C VAL A 121 -9.89 -0.19 12.42
N ILE A 122 -10.70 -1.18 12.74
CA ILE A 122 -10.23 -2.49 13.20
C ILE A 122 -9.53 -3.23 12.04
N GLY A 123 -10.13 -3.26 10.87
CA GLY A 123 -9.63 -4.05 9.75
C GLY A 123 -8.25 -3.60 9.28
N TYR A 124 -8.06 -2.31 9.03
CA TYR A 124 -6.77 -1.78 8.55
C TYR A 124 -5.67 -1.87 9.60
N THR A 125 -5.95 -1.51 10.87
CA THR A 125 -4.96 -1.56 11.94
C THR A 125 -4.57 -3.00 12.28
N ARG A 126 -5.54 -3.92 12.37
CA ARG A 126 -5.31 -5.35 12.58
C ARG A 126 -4.42 -5.94 11.49
N ALA A 127 -4.76 -5.71 10.22
CA ALA A 127 -3.99 -6.24 9.10
C ALA A 127 -2.55 -5.70 9.12
N HIS A 128 -2.38 -4.40 9.33
CA HIS A 128 -1.04 -3.80 9.36
C HIS A 128 -0.20 -4.33 10.52
N PHE A 129 -0.79 -4.48 11.69
CA PHE A 129 -0.10 -5.07 12.85
C PHE A 129 0.35 -6.51 12.58
N ILE A 130 -0.52 -7.36 12.03
CA ILE A 130 -0.21 -8.76 11.73
C ILE A 130 0.93 -8.86 10.72
N ILE A 131 0.86 -8.11 9.61
CA ILE A 131 1.86 -8.08 8.55
C ILE A 131 3.21 -7.59 9.08
N ALA A 132 3.21 -6.44 9.76
CA ALA A 132 4.43 -5.86 10.32
C ALA A 132 5.10 -6.80 11.33
N LYS A 133 4.32 -7.41 12.24
CA LYS A 133 4.81 -8.36 13.22
C LYS A 133 5.42 -9.62 12.59
N ALA A 134 4.76 -10.19 11.59
CA ALA A 134 5.27 -11.39 10.92
C ALA A 134 6.58 -11.14 10.17
N ALA A 135 6.72 -9.99 9.48
CA ALA A 135 7.93 -9.64 8.75
C ALA A 135 9.07 -9.19 9.69
N SER A 136 8.77 -8.35 10.69
CA SER A 136 9.79 -7.75 11.56
C SER A 136 10.63 -8.78 12.32
N ARG A 137 10.07 -9.93 12.70
CA ARG A 137 10.84 -10.99 13.37
C ARG A 137 12.00 -11.55 12.52
N PHE A 138 11.87 -11.51 11.19
CA PHE A 138 12.94 -11.89 10.28
C PHE A 138 13.87 -10.71 10.02
N MET A 139 13.30 -9.50 9.80
CA MET A 139 14.05 -8.28 9.58
C MET A 139 14.98 -7.94 10.74
N ILE A 140 14.54 -8.13 11.99
CA ILE A 140 15.38 -7.96 13.19
C ILE A 140 16.59 -8.91 13.16
N ARG A 141 16.36 -10.20 12.86
CA ARG A 141 17.44 -11.20 12.83
C ARG A 141 18.44 -10.98 11.71
N GLN A 142 18.00 -10.41 10.59
CA GLN A 142 18.86 -10.09 9.44
C GLN A 142 19.52 -8.70 9.54
N GLY A 143 19.17 -7.88 10.55
CA GLY A 143 19.75 -6.57 10.80
C GLY A 143 19.22 -5.47 9.88
N GLY A 144 18.01 -5.61 9.30
CA GLY A 144 17.43 -4.56 8.47
C GLY A 144 16.20 -4.99 7.67
N GLY A 145 15.48 -4.02 7.16
CA GLY A 145 14.30 -4.21 6.33
C GLY A 145 13.45 -2.93 6.27
N VAL A 146 12.42 -2.95 5.44
CA VAL A 146 11.50 -1.81 5.27
C VAL A 146 10.06 -2.27 5.33
N ILE A 147 9.27 -1.65 6.20
CA ILE A 147 7.83 -1.85 6.33
C ILE A 147 7.12 -0.65 5.71
N LEU A 148 6.34 -0.89 4.66
CA LEU A 148 5.58 0.15 3.96
C LEU A 148 4.08 0.01 4.25
N ALA A 149 3.44 1.13 4.56
CA ALA A 149 2.00 1.27 4.70
C ALA A 149 1.43 2.27 3.70
N LEU A 150 0.12 2.23 3.49
CA LEU A 150 -0.61 3.20 2.70
C LEU A 150 -1.61 3.94 3.59
N SER A 151 -1.68 5.25 3.47
CA SER A 151 -2.74 6.10 4.00
C SER A 151 -3.26 7.06 2.93
N THR A 152 -4.19 7.92 3.32
CA THR A 152 -4.77 8.93 2.42
C THR A 152 -4.89 10.28 3.14
N PRO A 153 -5.13 11.39 2.41
CA PRO A 153 -5.36 12.71 3.02
C PRO A 153 -6.45 12.73 4.09
N GLY A 154 -7.40 11.79 4.05
CA GLY A 154 -8.42 11.63 5.08
C GLY A 154 -7.88 11.41 6.50
N SER A 155 -6.59 11.06 6.65
CA SER A 155 -5.92 10.97 7.96
C SER A 155 -5.79 12.31 8.68
N VAL A 156 -5.77 13.42 7.95
CA VAL A 156 -5.51 14.78 8.46
C VAL A 156 -6.51 15.83 7.98
N LEU A 157 -7.17 15.60 6.83
CA LEU A 157 -8.19 16.52 6.31
C LEU A 157 -9.55 16.22 6.95
N PRO A 158 -10.08 17.17 7.74
CA PRO A 158 -11.42 17.01 8.27
C PRO A 158 -12.45 17.18 7.14
N GLY A 159 -13.36 16.23 7.04
CA GLY A 159 -14.42 16.30 6.05
C GLY A 159 -15.62 15.42 6.43
N PRO A 160 -16.83 15.76 6.03
CA PRO A 160 -17.99 14.93 6.27
C PRO A 160 -17.86 13.59 5.55
N GLY A 161 -18.30 12.52 6.22
CA GLY A 161 -18.38 11.19 5.63
C GLY A 161 -17.09 10.36 5.63
N PHE A 162 -16.03 10.82 6.29
CA PHE A 162 -14.75 10.11 6.33
C PHE A 162 -14.40 9.51 7.70
N MET A 163 -15.28 9.61 8.70
CA MET A 163 -14.95 9.34 10.10
C MET A 163 -14.21 8.01 10.31
N GLY A 164 -14.78 6.87 9.94
CA GLY A 164 -14.15 5.56 10.16
C GLY A 164 -12.88 5.36 9.35
N TYR A 165 -12.91 5.73 8.06
CA TYR A 165 -11.76 5.55 7.17
C TYR A 165 -10.64 6.54 7.48
N GLY A 166 -10.97 7.80 7.78
CA GLY A 166 -9.99 8.81 8.16
C GLY A 166 -9.25 8.43 9.45
N VAL A 167 -9.99 7.95 10.48
CA VAL A 167 -9.40 7.42 11.71
C VAL A 167 -8.50 6.22 11.45
N ALA A 168 -8.91 5.29 10.57
CA ALA A 168 -8.07 4.16 10.18
C ALA A 168 -6.75 4.61 9.52
N CYS A 169 -6.81 5.58 8.60
CA CYS A 169 -5.63 6.15 7.94
C CYS A 169 -4.71 6.85 8.95
N ALA A 170 -5.27 7.66 9.86
CA ALA A 170 -4.50 8.32 10.93
C ALA A 170 -3.83 7.30 11.87
N ALA A 171 -4.52 6.21 12.17
CA ALA A 171 -3.97 5.12 12.97
C ALA A 171 -2.78 4.42 12.27
N LEU A 172 -2.85 4.18 10.94
CA LEU A 172 -1.72 3.62 10.17
C LEU A 172 -0.50 4.55 10.18
N GLU A 173 -0.70 5.86 10.10
CA GLU A 173 0.38 6.84 10.21
C GLU A 173 0.99 6.88 11.62
N ALA A 174 0.16 6.77 12.67
CA ALA A 174 0.64 6.64 14.04
C ALA A 174 1.43 5.33 14.23
N MET A 175 0.90 4.21 13.75
CA MET A 175 1.58 2.90 13.78
C MET A 175 2.93 2.94 13.07
N THR A 176 3.04 3.66 11.95
CA THR A 176 4.31 3.84 11.22
C THR A 176 5.37 4.50 12.11
N ARG A 177 5.01 5.55 12.84
CA ARG A 177 5.92 6.23 13.78
C ARG A 177 6.32 5.33 14.95
N HIS A 178 5.37 4.60 15.52
CA HIS A 178 5.66 3.65 16.61
C HIS A 178 6.53 2.49 16.14
N LEU A 179 6.26 1.90 14.96
CA LEU A 179 7.10 0.84 14.39
C LEU A 179 8.53 1.34 14.12
N ALA A 180 8.72 2.58 13.68
CA ALA A 180 10.03 3.17 13.51
C ALA A 180 10.79 3.29 14.85
N GLY A 181 10.10 3.67 15.93
CA GLY A 181 10.68 3.74 17.27
C GLY A 181 11.04 2.36 17.82
N GLU A 182 10.16 1.38 17.67
CA GLU A 182 10.36 0.02 18.16
C GLU A 182 11.47 -0.75 17.40
N LEU A 183 11.56 -0.55 16.09
CA LEU A 183 12.36 -1.40 15.21
C LEU A 183 13.63 -0.72 14.69
N GLY A 184 13.75 0.59 14.85
CA GLY A 184 14.86 1.37 14.30
C GLY A 184 16.24 0.94 14.81
N ALA A 185 16.37 0.57 16.09
CA ALA A 185 17.61 0.04 16.66
C ALA A 185 18.06 -1.29 16.01
N HIS A 186 17.17 -2.00 15.32
CA HIS A 186 17.46 -3.22 14.59
C HIS A 186 17.68 -2.99 13.07
N GLY A 187 17.82 -1.74 12.64
CA GLY A 187 18.00 -1.39 11.22
C GLY A 187 16.73 -1.50 10.38
N VAL A 188 15.55 -1.66 11.01
CA VAL A 188 14.27 -1.75 10.28
C VAL A 188 13.62 -0.38 10.20
N ARG A 189 13.28 0.04 8.98
CA ARG A 189 12.59 1.30 8.71
C ARG A 189 11.08 1.08 8.54
N ALA A 190 10.29 2.05 8.95
CA ALA A 190 8.85 2.09 8.70
C ALA A 190 8.49 3.39 7.99
N VAL A 191 7.73 3.29 6.89
CA VAL A 191 7.34 4.43 6.06
C VAL A 191 5.88 4.28 5.65
N CYS A 192 5.10 5.35 5.72
CA CYS A 192 3.73 5.40 5.22
C CYS A 192 3.65 6.31 3.99
N LEU A 193 3.02 5.83 2.93
CA LEU A 193 2.77 6.60 1.72
C LEU A 193 1.33 7.13 1.80
N ARG A 194 1.17 8.44 1.98
CA ARG A 194 -0.13 9.13 1.98
C ARG A 194 -0.45 9.54 0.55
N ALA A 195 -1.19 8.69 -0.16
CA ALA A 195 -1.62 8.98 -1.53
C ALA A 195 -3.05 9.48 -1.56
N ASP A 196 -3.34 10.48 -2.40
CA ASP A 196 -4.72 10.87 -2.71
C ASP A 196 -5.41 9.81 -3.58
N ALA A 197 -6.67 10.03 -3.90
CA ALA A 197 -7.42 9.18 -4.80
C ALA A 197 -6.68 9.01 -6.14
N ILE A 198 -6.69 7.78 -6.66
CA ILE A 198 -6.02 7.43 -7.90
C ILE A 198 -7.08 7.03 -8.93
N PRO A 199 -7.35 7.83 -9.98
CA PRO A 199 -8.42 7.55 -10.95
C PRO A 199 -8.29 6.18 -11.61
N GLU A 200 -7.08 5.74 -11.93
CA GLU A 200 -6.80 4.44 -12.55
C GLU A 200 -7.18 3.27 -11.64
N ALA A 201 -7.21 3.46 -10.32
CA ALA A 201 -7.60 2.43 -9.37
C ALA A 201 -9.10 2.11 -9.41
N LEU A 202 -9.95 2.99 -9.95
CA LEU A 202 -11.39 2.76 -10.06
C LEU A 202 -11.73 1.48 -10.84
N ALA A 203 -10.95 1.14 -11.86
CA ALA A 203 -11.20 -0.04 -12.69
C ALA A 203 -10.90 -1.36 -11.97
N ARG A 204 -10.06 -1.36 -10.93
CA ARG A 204 -9.48 -2.59 -10.34
C ARG A 204 -9.62 -2.71 -8.84
N SER A 205 -10.23 -1.74 -8.15
CA SER A 205 -10.32 -1.74 -6.69
C SER A 205 -11.75 -1.55 -6.18
N HIS A 206 -11.93 -1.75 -4.88
CA HIS A 206 -13.16 -1.44 -4.16
C HIS A 206 -13.51 0.07 -4.19
N SER A 207 -12.53 0.92 -4.51
CA SER A 207 -12.70 2.39 -4.54
C SER A 207 -13.82 2.83 -5.47
N ARG A 208 -14.08 2.10 -6.57
CA ARG A 208 -15.22 2.42 -7.45
C ARG A 208 -16.56 2.39 -6.69
N ALA A 209 -16.81 1.35 -5.90
CA ALA A 209 -18.05 1.22 -5.14
C ALA A 209 -18.16 2.31 -4.07
N VAL A 210 -17.06 2.56 -3.35
CA VAL A 210 -17.00 3.63 -2.32
C VAL A 210 -17.25 5.01 -2.95
N PHE A 211 -16.57 5.33 -4.03
CA PHE A 211 -16.71 6.63 -4.68
C PHE A 211 -18.04 6.78 -5.45
N ALA A 212 -18.65 5.69 -5.93
CA ALA A 212 -19.97 5.75 -6.54
C ALA A 212 -21.04 6.20 -5.53
N GLU A 213 -20.97 5.72 -4.30
CA GLU A 213 -21.89 6.14 -3.24
C GLU A 213 -21.71 7.62 -2.90
N VAL A 214 -20.47 8.08 -2.77
CA VAL A 214 -20.17 9.50 -2.50
C VAL A 214 -20.59 10.39 -3.67
N ALA A 215 -20.24 10.03 -4.90
CA ALA A 215 -20.54 10.80 -6.10
C ALA A 215 -22.05 10.92 -6.35
N ALA A 216 -22.81 9.83 -6.13
CA ALA A 216 -24.26 9.82 -6.29
C ALA A 216 -24.98 10.84 -5.39
N ARG A 217 -24.46 11.10 -4.19
CA ARG A 217 -25.01 12.13 -3.28
C ARG A 217 -24.90 13.55 -3.84
N HIS A 218 -24.00 13.76 -4.80
CA HIS A 218 -23.78 15.04 -5.48
C HIS A 218 -24.24 15.03 -6.95
N GLY A 219 -24.96 13.98 -7.40
CA GLY A 219 -25.42 13.84 -8.78
C GLY A 219 -24.27 13.68 -9.79
N LEU A 220 -23.12 13.14 -9.36
CA LEU A 220 -21.91 12.96 -10.17
C LEU A 220 -21.58 11.48 -10.40
N THR A 221 -20.75 11.22 -11.41
CA THR A 221 -20.03 9.94 -11.51
C THR A 221 -18.74 9.97 -10.70
N PRO A 222 -18.16 8.83 -10.29
CA PRO A 222 -16.86 8.80 -9.63
C PRO A 222 -15.77 9.52 -10.41
N GLU A 223 -15.74 9.37 -11.72
CA GLU A 223 -14.78 10.01 -12.62
C GLU A 223 -14.93 11.54 -12.61
N ALA A 224 -16.17 12.05 -12.72
CA ALA A 224 -16.44 13.48 -12.68
C ALA A 224 -16.12 14.09 -11.30
N MET A 225 -16.42 13.35 -10.22
CA MET A 225 -16.07 13.76 -8.86
C MET A 225 -14.56 13.89 -8.69
N LEU A 226 -13.77 12.88 -9.13
CA LEU A 226 -12.31 12.91 -9.03
C LEU A 226 -11.69 14.01 -9.93
N ALA A 227 -12.22 14.25 -11.11
CA ALA A 227 -11.77 15.32 -11.98
C ALA A 227 -12.00 16.69 -11.31
N ALA A 228 -13.17 16.91 -10.71
CA ALA A 228 -13.48 18.14 -9.98
C ALA A 228 -12.59 18.30 -8.73
N HIS A 229 -12.29 17.20 -8.01
CA HIS A 229 -11.36 17.20 -6.87
C HIS A 229 -9.94 17.60 -7.32
N ALA A 230 -9.45 17.00 -8.41
CA ALA A 230 -8.16 17.33 -9.00
C ALA A 230 -8.03 18.81 -9.30
N GLU A 231 -9.01 19.38 -10.02
CA GLU A 231 -8.96 20.77 -10.48
C GLU A 231 -9.08 21.78 -9.32
N ARG A 232 -9.90 21.50 -8.31
CA ARG A 232 -10.24 22.49 -7.28
C ARG A 232 -9.43 22.36 -6.00
N ASN A 233 -9.00 21.15 -5.67
CA ASN A 233 -8.48 20.82 -4.34
C ASN A 233 -7.01 20.38 -4.35
N THR A 234 -6.36 20.30 -5.52
CA THR A 234 -4.94 19.98 -5.60
C THR A 234 -4.13 21.12 -6.18
N LEU A 235 -2.95 21.39 -5.63
CA LEU A 235 -2.07 22.45 -6.14
C LEU A 235 -1.56 22.16 -7.56
N LEU A 236 -1.36 20.88 -7.88
CA LEU A 236 -0.89 20.47 -9.22
C LEU A 236 -2.04 20.23 -10.21
N ARG A 237 -3.30 20.51 -9.82
CA ARG A 237 -4.53 20.31 -10.62
C ARG A 237 -4.65 18.93 -11.25
N ARG A 238 -4.11 17.94 -10.57
CA ARG A 238 -4.17 16.52 -10.94
C ARG A 238 -4.09 15.64 -9.71
N LEU A 239 -4.47 14.39 -9.86
CA LEU A 239 -4.31 13.34 -8.86
C LEU A 239 -3.06 12.48 -9.19
N PRO A 240 -2.52 11.76 -8.20
CA PRO A 240 -1.40 10.86 -8.43
C PRO A 240 -1.82 9.67 -9.30
N THR A 241 -0.87 9.11 -10.04
CA THR A 241 -1.05 7.87 -10.80
C THR A 241 -0.60 6.65 -10.00
N LEU A 242 -1.07 5.46 -10.40
CA LEU A 242 -0.59 4.19 -9.84
C LEU A 242 0.94 4.06 -9.96
N GLN A 243 1.49 4.46 -11.11
CA GLN A 243 2.92 4.41 -11.36
C GLN A 243 3.70 5.34 -10.42
N GLN A 244 3.23 6.57 -10.19
CA GLN A 244 3.90 7.52 -9.28
C GLN A 244 3.94 7.01 -7.84
N VAL A 245 2.84 6.43 -7.35
CA VAL A 245 2.79 5.84 -6.00
C VAL A 245 3.70 4.61 -5.91
N ALA A 246 3.73 3.77 -6.94
CA ALA A 246 4.58 2.58 -7.01
C ALA A 246 6.08 2.93 -7.06
N GLN A 247 6.46 3.94 -7.83
CA GLN A 247 7.84 4.44 -7.90
C GLN A 247 8.29 5.06 -6.57
N ALA A 248 7.41 5.81 -5.89
CA ALA A 248 7.69 6.30 -4.55
C ALA A 248 7.88 5.14 -3.57
N ALA A 249 7.04 4.10 -3.64
CA ALA A 249 7.21 2.89 -2.82
C ALA A 249 8.57 2.22 -3.08
N ALA A 250 9.01 2.08 -4.33
CA ALA A 250 10.31 1.52 -4.68
C ALA A 250 11.46 2.37 -4.14
N PHE A 251 11.38 3.70 -4.27
CA PHE A 251 12.40 4.61 -3.74
C PHE A 251 12.52 4.48 -2.21
N PHE A 252 11.41 4.56 -1.47
CA PHE A 252 11.43 4.46 -0.01
C PHE A 252 11.75 3.06 0.51
N ALA A 253 11.54 2.02 -0.29
CA ALA A 253 12.00 0.66 -0.02
C ALA A 253 13.52 0.50 -0.17
N SER A 254 14.18 1.37 -0.94
CA SER A 254 15.60 1.26 -1.31
C SER A 254 16.55 1.84 -0.26
N GLU A 255 17.84 1.56 -0.43
CA GLU A 255 18.92 2.15 0.35
C GLU A 255 19.10 3.66 0.09
N ARG A 256 18.56 4.18 -1.01
CA ARG A 256 18.61 5.63 -1.30
C ARG A 256 17.77 6.44 -0.31
N ALA A 257 16.81 5.81 0.33
CA ALA A 257 15.98 6.42 1.39
C ALA A 257 16.40 5.99 2.80
N CYS A 258 17.64 5.53 3.01
CA CYS A 258 18.11 4.95 4.28
C CYS A 258 18.00 5.90 5.50
N ALA A 259 18.00 7.20 5.29
CA ALA A 259 17.80 8.19 6.35
C ALA A 259 16.31 8.42 6.74
N SER A 260 15.36 7.78 6.03
CA SER A 260 13.93 7.99 6.21
C SER A 260 13.30 6.84 6.99
N THR A 261 12.85 7.10 8.21
CA THR A 261 12.01 6.20 9.01
C THR A 261 11.01 6.98 9.84
N GLY A 262 9.83 6.42 10.12
CA GLY A 262 8.74 7.11 10.80
C GLY A 262 8.09 8.23 9.97
N VAL A 263 8.44 8.34 8.70
CA VAL A 263 7.99 9.40 7.81
C VAL A 263 6.65 9.04 7.14
N ILE A 264 5.82 10.08 6.99
CA ILE A 264 4.62 10.02 6.17
C ILE A 264 4.91 10.78 4.87
N VAL A 265 5.00 10.04 3.78
CA VAL A 265 5.35 10.59 2.47
C VAL A 265 4.10 11.15 1.81
N ASN A 266 4.08 12.43 1.57
CA ASN A 266 2.95 13.13 0.95
C ASN A 266 2.95 12.93 -0.57
N LEU A 267 2.00 12.15 -1.09
CA LEU A 267 1.80 11.87 -2.51
C LEU A 267 0.41 12.36 -2.98
N THR A 268 0.03 13.55 -2.55
CA THR A 268 -1.34 14.06 -2.71
C THR A 268 -1.49 15.05 -3.86
N CYS A 269 -0.43 15.33 -4.60
CA CYS A 269 -0.39 16.41 -5.61
C CYS A 269 -0.79 17.78 -5.03
N GLY A 270 -0.66 17.95 -3.71
CA GLY A 270 -0.95 19.19 -3.01
C GLY A 270 -2.40 19.37 -2.59
N SER A 271 -3.20 18.30 -2.48
CA SER A 271 -4.48 18.38 -1.78
C SER A 271 -4.27 18.50 -0.27
N GLN A 272 -3.12 18.09 0.20
CA GLN A 272 -2.62 18.27 1.56
C GLN A 272 -1.21 18.85 1.50
N VAL A 273 -0.91 19.86 2.30
CA VAL A 273 0.44 20.35 2.61
C VAL A 273 0.72 20.07 4.08
N ASP A 274 1.91 19.52 4.38
CA ASP A 274 2.36 19.21 5.74
C ASP A 274 3.06 20.42 6.36
#